data_50fe80463a0a77cbb79a5452165af5e3
#
_entry.id   50fe80463a0a77cbb79a5452165af5e3
#
_cell.length_a   1.000
_cell.length_b   1.000
_cell.length_c   1.000
_cell.angle_alpha   90.00
_cell.angle_beta   90.00
_cell.angle_gamma   90.00
#
_symmetry.space_group_name_H-M   'P 1'
#
loop_
_entity.id
_entity.type
_entity.pdbx_description
1 polymer ?
#
loop_
_entity_poly.entity_id
_entity_poly.type
_entity_poly.pdbx_seq_one_letter_code
_entity_poly.pdbx_strand_id
1 'polypeptide(L)'
;MTASRDFVLSLAASIPVEAVSIPGVAEPISVRGLTAGERDAFEAACFVGKGNSREMNFVNLRARLLVRCICDASGKRLFADGDVEQVAGLPAKVVDPLFEVAQRLSGMGAKDVEALSGN
;
A
#
# COMPACT_ATOMS: atom_id res chain seq x y z
N MET A 1 20.27 8.10 25.89
CA MET A 1 20.18 6.65 25.58
C MET A 1 19.73 6.45 24.13
N THR A 2 20.28 5.46 23.48
CA THR A 2 19.85 5.10 22.14
C THR A 2 19.23 3.70 22.14
N ALA A 3 18.45 3.40 21.13
CA ALA A 3 17.79 2.11 20.99
C ALA A 3 18.82 1.01 20.70
N SER A 4 18.56 -0.18 21.24
CA SER A 4 19.34 -1.37 20.94
C SER A 4 18.89 -1.99 19.62
N ARG A 5 19.71 -2.89 19.06
CA ARG A 5 19.37 -3.67 17.89
C ARG A 5 18.05 -4.42 18.08
N ASP A 6 17.90 -5.10 19.22
CA ASP A 6 16.71 -5.90 19.50
C ASP A 6 15.46 -5.03 19.61
N PHE A 7 15.57 -3.85 20.21
CA PHE A 7 14.46 -2.92 20.25
C PHE A 7 14.04 -2.49 18.85
N VAL A 8 15.01 -2.11 18.00
CA VAL A 8 14.72 -1.70 16.63
C VAL A 8 14.02 -2.81 15.85
N LEU A 9 14.51 -4.06 15.96
CA LEU A 9 13.90 -5.19 15.27
C LEU A 9 12.49 -5.50 15.79
N SER A 10 12.20 -5.21 17.06
CA SER A 10 10.87 -5.42 17.63
C SER A 10 9.81 -4.52 16.96
N LEU A 11 10.23 -3.43 16.32
CA LEU A 11 9.31 -2.52 15.63
C LEU A 11 8.64 -3.16 14.42
N ALA A 12 9.14 -4.33 13.95
CA ALA A 12 8.48 -5.09 12.90
C ALA A 12 7.05 -5.48 13.28
N ALA A 13 6.75 -5.58 14.58
CA ALA A 13 5.40 -5.85 15.07
C ALA A 13 4.51 -4.60 15.13
N SER A 14 5.06 -3.44 14.80
CA SER A 14 4.36 -2.15 14.91
C SER A 14 3.70 -1.70 13.60
N ILE A 15 3.55 -2.61 12.62
CA ILE A 15 2.86 -2.25 11.37
C ILE A 15 1.41 -1.91 11.70
N PRO A 16 0.98 -0.67 11.43
CA PRO A 16 -0.38 -0.27 11.80
C PRO A 16 -1.43 -0.92 10.90
N VAL A 17 -2.56 -1.27 11.51
CA VAL A 17 -3.74 -1.80 10.82
C VAL A 17 -4.93 -0.93 11.21
N GLU A 18 -5.71 -0.51 10.25
CA GLU A 18 -6.88 0.33 10.48
C GLU A 18 -8.08 -0.25 9.74
N ALA A 19 -9.21 -0.36 10.43
CA ALA A 19 -10.48 -0.74 9.82
C ALA A 19 -11.11 0.51 9.21
N VAL A 20 -11.44 0.45 7.93
CA VAL A 20 -11.98 1.58 7.17
C VAL A 20 -13.44 1.33 6.87
N SER A 21 -14.32 2.19 7.37
CA SER A 21 -15.75 2.13 7.06
C SER A 21 -16.03 3.00 5.86
N ILE A 22 -16.70 2.42 4.87
CA ILE A 22 -17.02 3.10 3.62
C ILE A 22 -18.54 3.20 3.51
N PRO A 23 -19.11 4.40 3.25
CA PRO A 23 -20.56 4.55 3.10
C PRO A 23 -21.12 3.60 2.05
N GLY A 24 -22.16 2.87 2.42
CA GLY A 24 -22.83 1.91 1.54
C GLY A 24 -22.16 0.53 1.49
N VAL A 25 -21.06 0.33 2.21
CA VAL A 25 -20.36 -0.96 2.30
C VAL A 25 -20.65 -1.55 3.67
N ALA A 26 -21.17 -2.78 3.70
CA ALA A 26 -21.71 -3.40 4.90
C ALA A 26 -20.66 -3.69 5.97
N GLU A 27 -19.45 -4.06 5.56
CA GLU A 27 -18.38 -4.44 6.48
C GLU A 27 -17.18 -3.53 6.35
N PRO A 28 -16.51 -3.19 7.45
CA PRO A 28 -15.27 -2.42 7.37
C PRO A 28 -14.18 -3.24 6.67
N ILE A 29 -13.33 -2.55 5.94
CA ILE A 29 -12.21 -3.18 5.24
C ILE A 29 -10.94 -2.78 5.98
N SER A 30 -10.16 -3.76 6.41
CA SER A 30 -8.90 -3.47 7.10
C SER A 30 -7.77 -3.23 6.12
N VAL A 31 -6.96 -2.22 6.45
CA VAL A 31 -5.81 -1.80 5.64
C VAL A 31 -4.61 -1.71 6.56
N ARG A 32 -3.47 -2.23 6.12
CA ARG A 32 -2.23 -2.18 6.87
C ARG A 32 -1.19 -1.31 6.16
N GLY A 33 -0.20 -0.86 6.91
CA GLY A 33 0.94 -0.19 6.33
C GLY A 33 1.90 -1.19 5.68
N LEU A 34 2.84 -0.67 4.90
CA LEU A 34 3.90 -1.47 4.28
C LEU A 34 5.14 -1.50 5.16
N THR A 35 5.88 -2.60 5.11
CA THR A 35 7.27 -2.62 5.58
C THR A 35 8.14 -1.88 4.56
N ALA A 36 9.38 -1.55 4.94
CA ALA A 36 10.32 -0.91 4.03
C ALA A 36 10.54 -1.75 2.76
N GLY A 37 10.71 -3.06 2.92
CA GLY A 37 10.90 -3.95 1.78
C GLY A 37 9.68 -4.04 0.87
N GLU A 38 8.48 -4.04 1.47
CA GLU A 38 7.24 -4.04 0.71
C GLU A 38 7.05 -2.73 -0.06
N ARG A 39 7.44 -1.60 0.55
CA ARG A 39 7.39 -0.31 -0.13
C ARG A 39 8.34 -0.29 -1.34
N ASP A 40 9.54 -0.81 -1.17
CA ASP A 40 10.49 -0.91 -2.28
C ASP A 40 9.95 -1.79 -3.41
N ALA A 41 9.31 -2.91 -3.07
CA ALA A 41 8.70 -3.80 -4.06
C ALA A 41 7.54 -3.11 -4.79
N PHE A 42 6.74 -2.34 -4.07
CA PHE A 42 5.67 -1.56 -4.68
C PHE A 42 6.23 -0.52 -5.67
N GLU A 43 7.24 0.23 -5.25
CA GLU A 43 7.87 1.25 -6.10
C GLU A 43 8.46 0.61 -7.36
N ALA A 44 9.15 -0.52 -7.21
CA ALA A 44 9.71 -1.25 -8.35
C ALA A 44 8.63 -1.71 -9.31
N ALA A 45 7.47 -2.15 -8.80
CA ALA A 45 6.35 -2.59 -9.63
C ALA A 45 5.70 -1.44 -10.42
N CYS A 46 5.95 -0.20 -10.01
CA CYS A 46 5.40 0.98 -10.69
C CYS A 46 6.22 1.42 -11.91
N PHE A 47 7.35 0.77 -12.17
CA PHE A 47 8.19 1.10 -13.32
C PHE A 47 8.12 0.03 -14.38
N VAL A 48 8.22 0.44 -15.65
CA VAL A 48 8.30 -0.44 -16.81
C VAL A 48 9.55 -0.07 -17.62
N GLY A 49 10.08 -1.04 -18.35
CA GLY A 49 11.30 -0.83 -19.13
C GLY A 49 12.56 -1.23 -18.38
N LYS A 50 13.71 -1.05 -19.00
CA LYS A 50 15.00 -1.46 -18.45
C LYS A 50 16.02 -0.32 -18.54
N GLY A 51 16.89 -0.25 -17.55
CA GLY A 51 17.98 0.73 -17.53
C GLY A 51 17.48 2.16 -17.64
N ASN A 52 18.05 2.91 -18.56
CA ASN A 52 17.71 4.33 -18.75
C ASN A 52 16.36 4.55 -19.40
N SER A 53 15.71 3.49 -19.91
CA SER A 53 14.38 3.59 -20.52
C SER A 53 13.25 3.27 -19.56
N ARG A 54 13.54 3.17 -18.27
CA ARG A 54 12.49 2.93 -17.25
C ARG A 54 11.57 4.12 -17.16
N GLU A 55 10.27 3.82 -17.21
CA GLU A 55 9.22 4.83 -17.11
C GLU A 55 8.22 4.42 -16.05
N MET A 56 7.56 5.41 -15.47
CA MET A 56 6.51 5.20 -14.49
C MET A 56 5.26 4.66 -15.18
N ASN A 57 4.73 3.56 -14.66
CA ASN A 57 3.47 2.99 -15.14
C ASN A 57 2.36 3.33 -14.15
N PHE A 58 1.45 4.21 -14.56
CA PHE A 58 0.33 4.66 -13.72
C PHE A 58 -0.87 3.73 -13.75
N VAL A 59 -0.88 2.79 -14.70
CA VAL A 59 -2.01 1.88 -14.83
C VAL A 59 -2.15 1.05 -13.55
N ASN A 60 -3.33 1.11 -12.97
CA ASN A 60 -3.67 0.38 -11.74
C ASN A 60 -2.77 0.69 -10.54
N LEU A 61 -2.23 1.92 -10.47
CA LEU A 61 -1.34 2.33 -9.37
C LEU A 61 -1.98 2.09 -8.00
N ARG A 62 -3.25 2.51 -7.83
CA ARG A 62 -3.97 2.33 -6.57
C ARG A 62 -4.12 0.86 -6.22
N ALA A 63 -4.48 0.04 -7.20
CA ALA A 63 -4.65 -1.39 -7.00
C ALA A 63 -3.34 -2.08 -6.63
N ARG A 64 -2.21 -1.64 -7.22
CA ARG A 64 -0.90 -2.20 -6.89
C ARG A 64 -0.53 -1.97 -5.43
N LEU A 65 -0.88 -0.81 -4.89
CA LEU A 65 -0.66 -0.56 -3.46
C LEU A 65 -1.62 -1.39 -2.62
N LEU A 66 -2.90 -1.40 -2.99
CA LEU A 66 -3.94 -2.04 -2.18
C LEU A 66 -3.84 -3.55 -2.11
N VAL A 67 -3.34 -4.25 -3.15
CA VAL A 67 -3.11 -5.69 -3.03
C VAL A 67 -2.10 -6.02 -1.92
N ARG A 68 -1.24 -5.06 -1.57
CA ARG A 68 -0.25 -5.22 -0.51
C ARG A 68 -0.77 -4.76 0.85
N CYS A 69 -1.86 -3.99 0.89
CA CYS A 69 -2.33 -3.36 2.11
C CYS A 69 -3.66 -3.88 2.63
N ILE A 70 -4.58 -4.31 1.76
CA ILE A 70 -5.86 -4.86 2.22
C ILE A 70 -5.60 -6.16 2.96
N CYS A 71 -6.10 -6.24 4.20
CA CYS A 71 -5.79 -7.34 5.08
C CYS A 71 -7.00 -7.72 5.94
N ASP A 72 -6.84 -8.79 6.73
CA ASP A 72 -7.81 -9.12 7.76
C ASP A 72 -7.49 -8.33 9.04
N ALA A 73 -8.29 -8.54 10.08
CA ALA A 73 -8.13 -7.81 11.34
C ALA A 73 -6.78 -8.07 12.02
N SER A 74 -6.12 -9.17 11.69
CA SER A 74 -4.79 -9.51 12.24
C SER A 74 -3.63 -8.94 11.41
N GLY A 75 -3.93 -8.29 10.29
CA GLY A 75 -2.91 -7.73 9.41
C GLY A 75 -2.43 -8.68 8.32
N LYS A 76 -3.07 -9.83 8.17
CA LYS A 76 -2.71 -10.79 7.12
C LYS A 76 -3.32 -10.36 5.78
N ARG A 77 -2.51 -10.31 4.73
CA ARG A 77 -2.96 -9.89 3.40
C ARG A 77 -4.07 -10.78 2.87
N LEU A 78 -5.09 -10.15 2.27
CA LEU A 78 -6.18 -10.87 1.60
C LEU A 78 -5.89 -11.14 0.12
N PHE A 79 -4.99 -10.38 -0.49
CA PHE A 79 -4.66 -10.49 -1.91
C PHE A 79 -3.17 -10.75 -2.10
N ALA A 80 -2.84 -11.44 -3.19
CA ALA A 80 -1.46 -11.64 -3.63
C ALA A 80 -1.08 -10.54 -4.62
N ASP A 81 0.22 -10.42 -4.90
CA ASP A 81 0.73 -9.41 -5.83
C ASP A 81 0.12 -9.54 -7.23
N GLY A 82 -0.27 -10.77 -7.62
CA GLY A 82 -0.89 -11.02 -8.92
C GLY A 82 -2.37 -10.65 -9.02
N ASP A 83 -2.99 -10.18 -7.92
CA ASP A 83 -4.42 -9.90 -7.89
C ASP A 83 -4.78 -8.44 -8.22
N VAL A 84 -3.86 -7.71 -8.84
CA VAL A 84 -4.03 -6.29 -9.17
C VAL A 84 -5.30 -6.03 -9.99
N GLU A 85 -5.55 -6.86 -11.01
CA GLU A 85 -6.72 -6.69 -11.87
C GLU A 85 -8.04 -6.81 -11.10
N GLN A 86 -8.08 -7.69 -10.12
CA GLN A 86 -9.27 -7.91 -9.30
C GLN A 86 -9.57 -6.68 -8.44
N VAL A 87 -8.55 -6.11 -7.83
CA VAL A 87 -8.72 -4.90 -7.01
C VAL A 87 -9.01 -3.69 -7.90
N ALA A 88 -8.39 -3.63 -9.09
CA ALA A 88 -8.65 -2.56 -10.05
C ALA A 88 -10.11 -2.57 -10.54
N GLY A 89 -10.79 -3.71 -10.47
CA GLY A 89 -12.19 -3.85 -10.84
C GLY A 89 -13.19 -3.33 -9.80
N LEU A 90 -12.71 -2.93 -8.62
CA LEU A 90 -13.59 -2.39 -7.57
C LEU A 90 -14.03 -0.96 -7.91
N PRO A 91 -15.18 -0.51 -7.40
CA PRO A 91 -15.60 0.88 -7.61
C PRO A 91 -14.59 1.87 -7.07
N ALA A 92 -14.36 2.96 -7.79
CA ALA A 92 -13.42 3.99 -7.37
C ALA A 92 -13.77 4.57 -6.00
N LYS A 93 -15.05 4.71 -5.69
CA LYS A 93 -15.49 5.23 -4.38
C LYS A 93 -15.13 4.30 -3.21
N VAL A 94 -14.85 3.03 -3.48
CA VAL A 94 -14.35 2.07 -2.49
C VAL A 94 -12.82 2.14 -2.43
N VAL A 95 -12.17 2.17 -3.58
CA VAL A 95 -10.72 2.16 -3.68
C VAL A 95 -10.08 3.45 -3.15
N ASP A 96 -10.65 4.61 -3.45
CA ASP A 96 -10.04 5.89 -3.09
C ASP A 96 -9.84 6.07 -1.58
N PRO A 97 -10.84 5.85 -0.71
CA PRO A 97 -10.59 5.99 0.72
C PRO A 97 -9.61 4.94 1.27
N LEU A 98 -9.61 3.74 0.71
CA LEU A 98 -8.66 2.71 1.11
C LEU A 98 -7.24 3.11 0.73
N PHE A 99 -7.08 3.69 -0.45
CA PHE A 99 -5.78 4.16 -0.94
C PHE A 99 -5.21 5.27 -0.04
N GLU A 100 -6.04 6.23 0.35
CA GLU A 100 -5.62 7.30 1.26
C GLU A 100 -5.10 6.74 2.59
N VAL A 101 -5.82 5.79 3.17
CA VAL A 101 -5.41 5.16 4.42
C VAL A 101 -4.13 4.36 4.23
N ALA A 102 -4.03 3.59 3.15
CA ALA A 102 -2.85 2.79 2.84
C ALA A 102 -1.60 3.68 2.71
N GLN A 103 -1.72 4.82 2.04
CA GLN A 103 -0.62 5.79 1.91
C GLN A 103 -0.18 6.30 3.27
N ARG A 104 -1.12 6.74 4.08
CA ARG A 104 -0.83 7.30 5.40
C ARG A 104 -0.16 6.28 6.32
N LEU A 105 -0.71 5.06 6.37
CA LEU A 105 -0.18 4.00 7.22
C LEU A 105 1.20 3.50 6.76
N SER A 106 1.50 3.67 5.48
CA SER A 106 2.78 3.25 4.91
C SER A 106 3.85 4.36 4.98
N GLY A 107 3.53 5.48 5.62
CA GLY A 107 4.44 6.61 5.70
C GLY A 107 4.61 7.35 4.38
N MET A 108 3.68 7.18 3.44
CA MET A 108 3.70 7.84 2.14
C MET A 108 2.76 9.04 2.17
N GLY A 109 3.29 10.23 2.08
CA GLY A 109 2.48 11.42 1.97
C GLY A 109 2.06 11.67 0.53
N ALA A 110 1.19 12.67 0.34
CA ALA A 110 0.75 13.06 -1.00
C ALA A 110 1.93 13.41 -1.90
N LYS A 111 2.97 14.03 -1.35
CA LYS A 111 4.18 14.39 -2.10
C LYS A 111 4.94 13.17 -2.62
N ASP A 112 4.98 12.09 -1.82
CA ASP A 112 5.65 10.87 -2.23
C ASP A 112 4.95 10.24 -3.43
N VAL A 113 3.61 10.26 -3.41
CA VAL A 113 2.82 9.73 -4.52
C VAL A 113 2.97 10.61 -5.75
N GLU A 114 2.98 11.93 -5.59
CA GLU A 114 3.23 12.85 -6.69
C GLU A 114 4.61 12.61 -7.31
N ALA A 115 5.64 12.37 -6.49
CA ALA A 115 6.96 12.06 -6.98
C ALA A 115 6.97 10.76 -7.80
N LEU A 116 6.25 9.72 -7.33
CA LEU A 116 6.09 8.48 -8.07
C LEU A 116 5.32 8.69 -9.37
N SER A 117 4.39 9.64 -9.38
CA SER A 117 3.58 9.93 -10.57
C SER A 117 4.25 10.91 -11.54
N GLY A 118 5.51 11.29 -11.28
CA GLY A 118 6.29 12.11 -12.18
C GLY A 118 5.98 13.60 -12.16
N ASN A 119 5.26 14.05 -11.16
CA ASN A 119 4.92 15.47 -11.01
C ASN A 119 5.90 16.22 -10.12
#